data_00289b0bf6139529ca9acfdff090b7de
#
_entry.id   00289b0bf6139529ca9acfdff090b7de
#
_cell.length_a   1.000
_cell.length_b   1.000
_cell.length_c   1.000
_cell.angle_alpha   90.00
_cell.angle_beta   90.00
_cell.angle_gamma   90.00
#
_symmetry.space_group_name_H-M   'P 1'
#
loop_
_entity.id
_entity.type
_entity.pdbx_description
1 polymer ?
#
loop_
_entity_poly.entity_id
_entity_poly.type
_entity_poly.pdbx_seq_one_letter_code
_entity_poly.pdbx_strand_id
1 'polypeptide(L)'
;MRKIYMAGMSHKVAEIAIREKFYIAMDVKTAALEKSPFDEQLILATCNRTEVYVASDREIGEAELVRYVCELAGQSDDDFAKFFYFKSGDDVAHHLMNVCAGLDSVAVGEDQILHQICRAYETARQHEATGNTLNKLFQGAIHTTKRIKTETNLSKLSCNIPFLAMKQVQKTFDDLENRTVYIVGLGETGSLMLKYVQENTTKIYASSKTFANAEKFADVLTPVKFEERYKVLGKCDVVILCSACHDPIITKDEFILARHSGAEQRETIESKRLVVDLGSPRNAEASIGEIPGVQYVCIDDLEKIVSENRRLRMEELGAAQKILQEGIDDFLQWYGMDEISKQIGVYAEQMVRSANEESEKLLRSMPDLPEEDRKRISMMYERFAKKMANDYLYKVKSGNAPEDVKVFLKCLGGSDV
;
A
#
# COMPACT_ATOMS: atom_id res chain seq x y z
N MET A 1 8.07 -24.69 -7.10
CA MET A 1 7.11 -23.61 -6.79
C MET A 1 7.84 -22.28 -6.74
N ARG A 2 7.24 -21.22 -7.21
CA ARG A 2 7.79 -19.89 -7.01
C ARG A 2 7.63 -19.51 -5.56
N LYS A 3 8.75 -19.49 -4.85
CA LYS A 3 8.80 -18.96 -3.49
C LYS A 3 8.66 -17.45 -3.56
N ILE A 4 7.96 -16.87 -2.59
CA ILE A 4 7.80 -15.42 -2.50
C ILE A 4 8.82 -14.83 -1.53
N TYR A 5 9.39 -13.70 -1.92
CA TYR A 5 10.36 -12.95 -1.14
C TYR A 5 10.06 -11.47 -1.23
N MET A 6 10.48 -10.72 -0.25
CA MET A 6 10.46 -9.26 -0.31
C MET A 6 11.64 -8.67 0.46
N ALA A 7 12.15 -7.57 -0.04
CA ALA A 7 13.05 -6.71 0.69
C ALA A 7 12.57 -5.26 0.61
N GLY A 8 12.76 -4.52 1.67
CA GLY A 8 12.35 -3.12 1.68
C GLY A 8 12.79 -2.37 2.92
N MET A 9 12.55 -1.07 2.88
CA MET A 9 12.68 -0.18 4.02
C MET A 9 11.42 0.64 4.22
N SER A 10 11.18 1.06 5.45
CA SER A 10 10.03 1.90 5.80
C SER A 10 10.40 2.93 6.87
N HIS A 11 9.47 3.83 7.16
CA HIS A 11 9.59 4.81 8.24
C HIS A 11 9.88 4.22 9.63
N LYS A 12 9.67 2.91 9.81
CA LYS A 12 9.98 2.21 11.08
C LYS A 12 11.47 1.92 11.28
N VAL A 13 12.22 1.82 10.20
CA VAL A 13 13.63 1.40 10.22
C VAL A 13 14.57 2.46 9.66
N ALA A 14 14.07 3.46 8.94
CA ALA A 14 14.87 4.50 8.31
C ALA A 14 14.23 5.88 8.42
N GLU A 15 15.05 6.88 8.78
CA GLU A 15 14.65 8.28 8.79
C GLU A 15 14.36 8.81 7.37
N ILE A 16 13.66 9.96 7.28
CA ILE A 16 13.24 10.54 6.00
C ILE A 16 14.42 10.81 5.06
N ALA A 17 15.53 11.34 5.57
CA ALA A 17 16.73 11.64 4.78
C ALA A 17 17.37 10.39 4.13
N ILE A 18 17.17 9.21 4.73
CA ILE A 18 17.61 7.95 4.17
C ILE A 18 16.58 7.45 3.15
N ARG A 19 15.29 7.48 3.49
CA ARG A 19 14.22 7.01 2.59
C ARG A 19 14.13 7.79 1.28
N GLU A 20 14.40 9.09 1.29
CA GLU A 20 14.43 9.92 0.08
C GLU A 20 15.49 9.46 -0.92
N LYS A 21 16.62 8.90 -0.47
CA LYS A 21 17.64 8.32 -1.35
C LYS A 21 17.16 7.06 -2.08
N PHE A 22 16.14 6.40 -1.56
CA PHE A 22 15.54 5.19 -2.13
C PHE A 22 14.22 5.46 -2.87
N TYR A 23 13.98 6.71 -3.25
CA TYR A 23 12.92 7.02 -4.20
C TYR A 23 13.30 6.45 -5.58
N ILE A 24 12.48 5.54 -6.09
CA ILE A 24 12.68 4.94 -7.41
C ILE A 24 11.77 5.68 -8.41
N ALA A 25 12.38 6.36 -9.36
CA ALA A 25 11.66 7.10 -10.40
C ALA A 25 10.87 6.16 -11.32
N MET A 26 9.85 6.68 -12.01
CA MET A 26 8.93 5.84 -12.79
C MET A 26 9.60 5.14 -13.97
N ASP A 27 10.53 5.81 -14.65
CA ASP A 27 11.32 5.26 -15.74
C ASP A 27 12.21 4.09 -15.28
N VAL A 28 12.83 4.21 -14.10
CA VAL A 28 13.62 3.13 -13.50
C VAL A 28 12.71 1.96 -13.12
N LYS A 29 11.52 2.22 -12.55
CA LYS A 29 10.53 1.16 -12.23
C LYS A 29 10.12 0.41 -13.48
N THR A 30 9.77 1.13 -14.54
CA THR A 30 9.36 0.54 -15.82
C THR A 30 10.48 -0.34 -16.41
N ALA A 31 11.69 0.18 -16.47
CA ALA A 31 12.84 -0.58 -16.98
C ALA A 31 13.13 -1.83 -16.14
N ALA A 32 13.00 -1.74 -14.81
CA ALA A 32 13.20 -2.85 -13.91
C ALA A 32 12.11 -3.93 -14.04
N LEU A 33 10.86 -3.54 -14.31
CA LEU A 33 9.75 -4.49 -14.52
C LEU A 33 9.90 -5.21 -15.87
N GLU A 34 10.31 -4.50 -16.94
CA GLU A 34 10.50 -5.09 -18.27
C GLU A 34 11.71 -6.03 -18.36
N LYS A 35 12.72 -5.79 -17.53
CA LYS A 35 13.98 -6.57 -17.51
C LYS A 35 14.23 -7.24 -16.17
N SER A 36 13.16 -7.70 -15.52
CA SER A 36 13.25 -8.33 -14.22
C SER A 36 14.18 -9.56 -14.24
N PRO A 37 15.12 -9.68 -13.29
CA PRO A 37 15.91 -10.90 -13.12
C PRO A 37 15.14 -12.02 -12.40
N PHE A 38 13.89 -11.76 -12.01
CA PHE A 38 13.01 -12.68 -11.29
C PHE A 38 11.84 -13.11 -12.17
N ASP A 39 11.24 -14.25 -11.85
CA ASP A 39 10.09 -14.78 -12.60
C ASP A 39 8.85 -13.89 -12.47
N GLU A 40 8.66 -13.27 -11.28
CA GLU A 40 7.62 -12.28 -11.02
C GLU A 40 8.20 -11.16 -10.16
N GLN A 41 7.80 -9.92 -10.40
CA GLN A 41 8.28 -8.76 -9.66
C GLN A 41 7.22 -7.67 -9.53
N LEU A 42 7.21 -7.00 -8.38
CA LEU A 42 6.44 -5.78 -8.13
C LEU A 42 7.25 -4.82 -7.27
N ILE A 43 7.21 -3.53 -7.61
CA ILE A 43 7.93 -2.46 -6.89
C ILE A 43 6.92 -1.49 -6.30
N LEU A 44 6.84 -1.44 -4.97
CA LEU A 44 6.06 -0.47 -4.20
C LEU A 44 7.01 0.60 -3.66
N ALA A 45 6.96 1.82 -4.19
CA ALA A 45 7.74 2.94 -3.68
C ALA A 45 6.83 4.14 -3.43
N THR A 46 6.80 4.58 -2.17
CA THR A 46 6.00 5.67 -1.63
C THR A 46 6.88 6.61 -0.80
N CYS A 47 6.34 7.69 -0.24
CA CYS A 47 7.09 8.55 0.69
C CYS A 47 7.49 7.82 1.99
N ASN A 48 6.77 6.77 2.39
CA ASN A 48 6.95 6.09 3.67
C ASN A 48 7.63 4.73 3.57
N ARG A 49 7.70 4.14 2.37
CA ARG A 49 8.33 2.83 2.15
C ARG A 49 8.77 2.62 0.71
N THR A 50 9.83 1.86 0.56
CA THR A 50 10.26 1.28 -0.72
C THR A 50 10.42 -0.21 -0.50
N GLU A 51 9.64 -1.02 -1.22
CA GLU A 51 9.58 -2.47 -1.09
C GLU A 51 9.56 -3.11 -2.47
N VAL A 52 10.35 -4.16 -2.65
CA VAL A 52 10.35 -5.01 -3.85
C VAL A 52 9.87 -6.39 -3.46
N TYR A 53 8.83 -6.85 -4.12
CA TYR A 53 8.24 -8.18 -3.98
C TYR A 53 8.60 -9.00 -5.20
N VAL A 54 9.06 -10.21 -4.99
CA VAL A 54 9.44 -11.12 -6.07
C VAL A 54 8.89 -12.52 -5.80
N ALA A 55 8.61 -13.25 -6.88
CA ALA A 55 8.40 -14.69 -6.82
C ALA A 55 9.37 -15.36 -7.77
N SER A 56 10.00 -16.45 -7.34
CA SER A 56 11.00 -17.16 -8.14
C SER A 56 11.01 -18.66 -7.87
N ASP A 57 11.32 -19.43 -8.91
CA ASP A 57 11.54 -20.87 -8.81
C ASP A 57 12.89 -21.21 -8.17
N ARG A 58 13.86 -20.26 -8.17
CA ARG A 58 15.12 -20.37 -7.43
C ARG A 58 15.04 -19.71 -6.07
N GLU A 59 15.93 -20.11 -5.17
CA GLU A 59 16.07 -19.41 -3.88
C GLU A 59 16.69 -18.02 -4.07
N ILE A 60 16.14 -17.04 -3.36
CA ILE A 60 16.62 -15.65 -3.34
C ILE A 60 17.08 -15.35 -1.92
N GLY A 61 18.36 -15.01 -1.77
CA GLY A 61 18.92 -14.62 -0.49
C GLY A 61 18.65 -13.15 -0.14
N GLU A 62 18.66 -12.83 1.16
CA GLU A 62 18.51 -11.46 1.66
C GLU A 62 19.49 -10.48 0.99
N ALA A 63 20.78 -10.80 1.01
CA ALA A 63 21.83 -9.94 0.45
C ALA A 63 21.63 -9.68 -1.05
N GLU A 64 21.13 -10.66 -1.81
CA GLU A 64 20.85 -10.51 -3.23
C GLU A 64 19.71 -9.50 -3.48
N LEU A 65 18.60 -9.68 -2.75
CA LEU A 65 17.43 -8.85 -2.97
C LEU A 65 17.63 -7.42 -2.43
N VAL A 66 18.33 -7.27 -1.30
CA VAL A 66 18.70 -5.95 -0.76
C VAL A 66 19.61 -5.20 -1.73
N ARG A 67 20.65 -5.88 -2.26
CA ARG A 67 21.53 -5.30 -3.29
C ARG A 67 20.74 -4.83 -4.51
N TYR A 68 19.82 -5.64 -4.99
CA TYR A 68 18.97 -5.29 -6.12
C TYR A 68 18.15 -4.02 -5.84
N VAL A 69 17.56 -3.87 -4.64
CA VAL A 69 16.83 -2.64 -4.28
C VAL A 69 17.76 -1.44 -4.22
N CYS A 70 18.98 -1.60 -3.70
CA CYS A 70 19.98 -0.54 -3.68
C CYS A 70 20.39 -0.12 -5.10
N GLU A 71 20.60 -1.06 -6.00
CA GLU A 71 20.94 -0.80 -7.42
C GLU A 71 19.82 0.00 -8.11
N LEU A 72 18.55 -0.36 -7.90
CA LEU A 72 17.39 0.38 -8.43
C LEU A 72 17.36 1.84 -7.96
N ALA A 73 17.83 2.10 -6.73
CA ALA A 73 17.91 3.44 -6.16
C ALA A 73 19.25 4.16 -6.46
N GLY A 74 20.17 3.51 -7.19
CA GLY A 74 21.51 4.05 -7.47
C GLY A 74 22.38 4.21 -6.20
N GLN A 75 22.18 3.35 -5.18
CA GLN A 75 22.88 3.37 -3.90
C GLN A 75 23.75 2.11 -3.72
N SER A 76 24.74 2.19 -2.81
CA SER A 76 25.52 1.03 -2.38
C SER A 76 24.81 0.24 -1.28
N ASP A 77 24.83 -1.09 -1.34
CA ASP A 77 24.30 -1.96 -0.30
C ASP A 77 25.13 -1.94 1.01
N ASP A 78 26.45 -1.75 0.93
CA ASP A 78 27.35 -1.71 2.09
C ASP A 78 26.94 -0.67 3.13
N ASP A 79 26.46 0.51 2.68
CA ASP A 79 26.09 1.61 3.55
C ASP A 79 24.67 1.49 4.11
N PHE A 80 23.77 0.81 3.41
CA PHE A 80 22.33 0.89 3.66
C PHE A 80 21.67 -0.43 4.04
N ALA A 81 22.32 -1.59 3.92
CA ALA A 81 21.74 -2.90 4.22
C ALA A 81 21.07 -2.99 5.60
N LYS A 82 21.63 -2.33 6.61
CA LYS A 82 21.08 -2.31 7.99
C LYS A 82 19.70 -1.64 8.13
N PHE A 83 19.27 -0.89 7.13
CA PHE A 83 17.95 -0.22 7.11
C PHE A 83 16.90 -1.04 6.35
N PHE A 84 17.27 -2.21 5.85
CA PHE A 84 16.34 -3.10 5.16
C PHE A 84 15.82 -4.18 6.08
N TYR A 85 14.64 -4.64 5.77
CA TYR A 85 14.09 -5.89 6.25
C TYR A 85 13.85 -6.81 5.06
N PHE A 86 14.05 -8.09 5.31
CA PHE A 86 13.82 -9.17 4.35
C PHE A 86 12.77 -10.12 4.91
N LYS A 87 11.92 -10.64 4.04
CA LYS A 87 10.90 -11.64 4.38
C LYS A 87 10.80 -12.66 3.27
N SER A 88 10.39 -13.89 3.63
CA SER A 88 10.19 -14.98 2.69
C SER A 88 8.95 -15.80 3.06
N GLY A 89 8.36 -16.47 2.10
CA GLY A 89 7.22 -17.36 2.30
C GLY A 89 6.02 -16.66 2.96
N ASP A 90 5.46 -17.30 3.97
CA ASP A 90 4.25 -16.87 4.69
C ASP A 90 4.39 -15.45 5.28
N ASP A 91 5.59 -15.08 5.75
CA ASP A 91 5.87 -13.76 6.31
C ASP A 91 5.65 -12.62 5.31
N VAL A 92 5.81 -12.87 4.01
CA VAL A 92 5.54 -11.88 2.96
C VAL A 92 4.03 -11.61 2.87
N ALA A 93 3.21 -12.66 2.96
CA ALA A 93 1.75 -12.51 2.93
C ALA A 93 1.24 -11.74 4.15
N HIS A 94 1.69 -12.12 5.35
CA HIS A 94 1.41 -11.40 6.58
C HIS A 94 1.80 -9.93 6.49
N HIS A 95 3.01 -9.65 6.00
CA HIS A 95 3.51 -8.28 5.86
C HIS A 95 2.66 -7.46 4.87
N LEU A 96 2.46 -7.94 3.64
CA LEU A 96 1.71 -7.22 2.63
C LEU A 96 0.28 -6.95 3.06
N MET A 97 -0.40 -7.93 3.65
CA MET A 97 -1.78 -7.76 4.09
C MET A 97 -1.91 -6.74 5.22
N ASN A 98 -0.97 -6.73 6.19
CA ASN A 98 -0.92 -5.71 7.24
C ASN A 98 -0.64 -4.31 6.66
N VAL A 99 0.28 -4.19 5.72
CA VAL A 99 0.59 -2.93 5.03
C VAL A 99 -0.62 -2.44 4.24
N CYS A 100 -1.25 -3.32 3.47
CA CYS A 100 -2.40 -2.99 2.63
C CYS A 100 -3.61 -2.53 3.47
N ALA A 101 -3.87 -3.21 4.60
CA ALA A 101 -4.91 -2.83 5.55
C ALA A 101 -4.58 -1.56 6.34
N GLY A 102 -3.35 -1.05 6.25
CA GLY A 102 -2.89 0.11 7.00
C GLY A 102 -2.79 -0.16 8.51
N LEU A 103 -2.83 -1.41 8.96
CA LEU A 103 -2.71 -1.76 10.38
C LEU A 103 -1.28 -1.63 10.89
N ASP A 104 -0.31 -1.56 9.99
CA ASP A 104 1.11 -1.38 10.25
C ASP A 104 1.56 0.09 10.31
N SER A 105 0.69 1.05 10.02
CA SER A 105 1.02 2.47 9.94
C SER A 105 0.59 3.24 11.19
N VAL A 106 1.31 4.36 11.49
CA VAL A 106 0.95 5.32 12.55
C VAL A 106 -0.44 5.91 12.32
N ALA A 107 -0.84 6.02 11.04
CA ALA A 107 -2.14 6.51 10.59
C ALA A 107 -2.96 5.35 10.00
N VAL A 108 -3.38 4.43 10.85
CA VAL A 108 -4.19 3.25 10.48
C VAL A 108 -5.47 3.68 9.77
N GLY A 109 -5.73 3.13 8.57
CA GLY A 109 -6.98 3.33 7.84
C GLY A 109 -6.98 4.48 6.82
N GLU A 110 -5.81 5.05 6.48
CA GLU A 110 -5.70 5.99 5.36
C GLU A 110 -5.83 5.25 4.03
N ASP A 111 -6.67 5.78 3.15
CA ASP A 111 -6.92 5.20 1.82
C ASP A 111 -5.71 5.27 0.89
N GLN A 112 -4.73 6.13 1.20
CA GLN A 112 -3.56 6.40 0.36
C GLN A 112 -2.71 5.15 0.09
N ILE A 113 -2.41 4.34 1.13
CA ILE A 113 -1.57 3.16 0.92
C ILE A 113 -2.24 2.11 0.03
N LEU A 114 -3.55 1.90 0.18
CA LEU A 114 -4.29 0.99 -0.69
C LEU A 114 -4.25 1.45 -2.15
N HIS A 115 -4.48 2.75 -2.41
CA HIS A 115 -4.39 3.30 -3.76
C HIS A 115 -2.98 3.17 -4.35
N GLN A 116 -1.93 3.39 -3.56
CA GLN A 116 -0.55 3.24 -3.98
C GLN A 116 -0.22 1.78 -4.33
N ILE A 117 -0.70 0.83 -3.52
CA ILE A 117 -0.56 -0.61 -3.80
C ILE A 117 -1.32 -1.00 -5.07
N CYS A 118 -2.56 -0.53 -5.24
CA CYS A 118 -3.33 -0.79 -6.46
C CYS A 118 -2.61 -0.26 -7.71
N ARG A 119 -2.05 0.95 -7.65
CA ARG A 119 -1.28 1.53 -8.77
C ARG A 119 0.00 0.73 -9.06
N ALA A 120 0.75 0.36 -8.02
CA ALA A 120 1.97 -0.43 -8.19
C ALA A 120 1.65 -1.80 -8.81
N TYR A 121 0.58 -2.45 -8.35
CA TYR A 121 0.12 -3.73 -8.89
C TYR A 121 -0.33 -3.60 -10.34
N GLU A 122 -1.12 -2.57 -10.69
CA GLU A 122 -1.55 -2.33 -12.05
C GLU A 122 -0.37 -2.06 -12.98
N THR A 123 0.60 -1.24 -12.55
CA THR A 123 1.83 -0.98 -13.32
C THR A 123 2.60 -2.28 -13.58
N ALA A 124 2.81 -3.12 -12.56
CA ALA A 124 3.51 -4.38 -12.73
C ALA A 124 2.77 -5.34 -13.69
N ARG A 125 1.42 -5.36 -13.65
CA ARG A 125 0.59 -6.12 -14.60
C ARG A 125 0.70 -5.63 -16.02
N GLN A 126 0.69 -4.31 -16.25
CA GLN A 126 0.81 -3.71 -17.58
C GLN A 126 2.14 -4.06 -18.26
N HIS A 127 3.20 -4.25 -17.46
CA HIS A 127 4.51 -4.69 -17.95
C HIS A 127 4.71 -6.21 -17.88
N GLU A 128 3.62 -6.99 -17.70
CA GLU A 128 3.65 -8.46 -17.63
C GLU A 128 4.66 -9.01 -16.59
N ALA A 129 5.00 -8.19 -15.59
CA ALA A 129 5.96 -8.53 -14.55
C ALA A 129 5.37 -9.36 -13.39
N THR A 130 4.05 -9.60 -13.38
CA THR A 130 3.38 -10.43 -12.37
C THR A 130 2.77 -11.67 -13.01
N GLY A 131 2.95 -12.81 -12.35
CA GLY A 131 2.34 -14.08 -12.73
C GLY A 131 1.29 -14.53 -11.72
N ASN A 132 1.10 -15.84 -11.64
CA ASN A 132 0.04 -16.41 -10.80
C ASN A 132 0.24 -16.14 -9.30
N THR A 133 1.49 -16.16 -8.82
CA THR A 133 1.81 -16.07 -7.40
C THR A 133 1.60 -14.65 -6.86
N LEU A 134 2.23 -13.63 -7.47
CA LEU A 134 2.04 -12.25 -7.04
C LEU A 134 0.65 -11.72 -7.35
N ASN A 135 0.01 -12.16 -8.45
CA ASN A 135 -1.38 -11.79 -8.74
C ASN A 135 -2.31 -12.26 -7.63
N LYS A 136 -2.20 -13.51 -7.18
CA LYS A 136 -3.03 -14.05 -6.10
C LYS A 136 -2.80 -13.34 -4.79
N LEU A 137 -1.52 -13.08 -4.45
CA LEU A 137 -1.12 -12.38 -3.24
C LEU A 137 -1.68 -10.94 -3.18
N PHE A 138 -1.43 -10.14 -4.23
CA PHE A 138 -1.86 -8.75 -4.26
C PHE A 138 -3.38 -8.59 -4.39
N GLN A 139 -4.03 -9.40 -5.22
CA GLN A 139 -5.50 -9.39 -5.31
C GLN A 139 -6.15 -9.79 -3.99
N GLY A 140 -5.61 -10.81 -3.30
CA GLY A 140 -6.06 -11.22 -1.98
C GLY A 140 -5.93 -10.09 -0.96
N ALA A 141 -4.76 -9.42 -0.89
CA ALA A 141 -4.52 -8.31 0.02
C ALA A 141 -5.44 -7.11 -0.25
N ILE A 142 -5.64 -6.75 -1.52
CA ILE A 142 -6.56 -5.67 -1.94
C ILE A 142 -8.00 -6.03 -1.56
N HIS A 143 -8.43 -7.26 -1.83
CA HIS A 143 -9.79 -7.75 -1.52
C HIS A 143 -10.05 -7.72 -0.02
N THR A 144 -9.16 -8.29 0.77
CA THR A 144 -9.24 -8.33 2.24
C THR A 144 -9.30 -6.92 2.83
N THR A 145 -8.47 -5.99 2.32
CA THR A 145 -8.50 -4.59 2.76
C THR A 145 -9.83 -3.91 2.42
N LYS A 146 -10.40 -4.16 1.23
CA LYS A 146 -11.72 -3.64 0.87
C LYS A 146 -12.82 -4.20 1.77
N ARG A 147 -12.75 -5.47 2.15
CA ARG A 147 -13.65 -6.07 3.13
C ARG A 147 -13.54 -5.36 4.48
N ILE A 148 -12.34 -5.18 5.02
CA ILE A 148 -12.12 -4.43 6.27
C ILE A 148 -12.78 -3.06 6.21
N LYS A 149 -12.62 -2.32 5.10
CA LYS A 149 -13.22 -0.99 4.93
C LYS A 149 -14.74 -1.00 4.87
N THR A 150 -15.35 -2.03 4.31
CA THR A 150 -16.82 -2.12 4.17
C THR A 150 -17.48 -2.74 5.38
N GLU A 151 -16.83 -3.70 6.02
CA GLU A 151 -17.38 -4.48 7.15
C GLU A 151 -17.03 -3.85 8.51
N THR A 152 -16.08 -2.88 8.56
CA THR A 152 -15.71 -2.16 9.79
C THR A 152 -15.75 -0.64 9.60
N ASN A 153 -15.73 0.13 10.71
CA ASN A 153 -15.64 1.58 10.67
C ASN A 153 -14.21 2.13 10.76
N LEU A 154 -13.19 1.28 10.71
CA LEU A 154 -11.79 1.67 10.92
C LEU A 154 -11.34 2.81 10.00
N SER A 155 -11.72 2.79 8.72
CA SER A 155 -11.37 3.83 7.75
C SER A 155 -12.01 5.19 8.05
N LYS A 156 -13.14 5.20 8.79
CA LYS A 156 -13.84 6.43 9.19
C LYS A 156 -13.25 7.05 10.46
N LEU A 157 -12.51 6.27 11.24
CA LEU A 157 -11.98 6.61 12.55
C LEU A 157 -10.52 7.06 12.47
N SER A 158 -10.18 8.02 11.59
CA SER A 158 -8.80 8.51 11.47
C SER A 158 -8.32 9.20 12.75
N CYS A 159 -7.05 8.98 13.07
CA CYS A 159 -6.34 9.67 14.16
C CYS A 159 -5.30 10.68 13.62
N ASN A 160 -5.26 10.92 12.32
CA ASN A 160 -4.38 11.88 11.66
C ASN A 160 -5.03 13.26 11.68
N ILE A 161 -4.45 14.22 12.41
CA ILE A 161 -5.00 15.57 12.58
C ILE A 161 -5.12 16.31 11.23
N PRO A 162 -4.12 16.38 10.35
CA PRO A 162 -4.25 16.95 9.02
C PRO A 162 -5.37 16.34 8.18
N PHE A 163 -5.55 15.02 8.25
CA PHE A 163 -6.65 14.35 7.54
C PHE A 163 -8.02 14.73 8.12
N LEU A 164 -8.15 14.80 9.45
CA LEU A 164 -9.38 15.25 10.10
C LEU A 164 -9.67 16.72 9.80
N ALA A 165 -8.63 17.56 9.75
CA ALA A 165 -8.75 18.95 9.31
C ALA A 165 -9.31 19.03 7.89
N MET A 166 -8.78 18.24 6.96
CA MET A 166 -9.28 18.19 5.58
C MET A 166 -10.73 17.67 5.51
N LYS A 167 -11.07 16.64 6.29
CA LYS A 167 -12.47 16.18 6.41
C LYS A 167 -13.41 17.29 6.93
N GLN A 168 -12.93 18.12 7.86
CA GLN A 168 -13.71 19.26 8.36
C GLN A 168 -13.91 20.32 7.26
N VAL A 169 -12.90 20.55 6.42
CA VAL A 169 -13.01 21.42 5.23
C VAL A 169 -14.05 20.88 4.28
N GLN A 170 -13.96 19.59 3.91
CA GLN A 170 -14.92 18.93 3.00
C GLN A 170 -16.36 18.91 3.56
N LYS A 171 -16.52 18.73 4.87
CA LYS A 171 -17.84 18.79 5.53
C LYS A 171 -18.43 20.20 5.51
N THR A 172 -17.57 21.22 5.52
CA THR A 172 -18.01 22.61 5.54
C THR A 172 -18.39 23.11 4.13
N PHE A 173 -17.71 22.59 3.10
CA PHE A 173 -17.91 22.96 1.70
C PHE A 173 -18.07 21.71 0.84
N ASP A 174 -19.24 21.52 0.24
CA ASP A 174 -19.52 20.39 -0.65
C ASP A 174 -18.73 20.46 -1.97
N ASP A 175 -18.43 21.68 -2.44
CA ASP A 175 -17.64 21.96 -3.65
C ASP A 175 -16.39 22.78 -3.27
N LEU A 176 -15.24 22.09 -3.24
CA LEU A 176 -13.94 22.72 -2.98
C LEU A 176 -13.23 23.19 -4.25
N GLU A 177 -13.57 22.69 -5.42
CA GLU A 177 -12.92 23.03 -6.69
C GLU A 177 -12.99 24.53 -6.98
N ASN A 178 -14.11 25.17 -6.59
CA ASN A 178 -14.35 26.59 -6.76
C ASN A 178 -13.93 27.44 -5.55
N ARG A 179 -13.44 26.83 -4.48
CA ARG A 179 -13.05 27.55 -3.25
C ARG A 179 -11.58 27.93 -3.24
N THR A 180 -11.33 29.07 -2.66
CA THR A 180 -9.96 29.57 -2.46
C THR A 180 -9.47 29.16 -1.09
N VAL A 181 -8.33 28.48 -1.05
CA VAL A 181 -7.69 27.99 0.17
C VAL A 181 -6.38 28.74 0.42
N TYR A 182 -6.16 29.17 1.64
CA TYR A 182 -4.94 29.82 2.07
C TYR A 182 -4.25 29.02 3.19
N ILE A 183 -3.01 28.62 2.97
CA ILE A 183 -2.20 27.85 3.94
C ILE A 183 -1.10 28.79 4.50
N VAL A 184 -1.05 28.93 5.81
CA VAL A 184 -0.02 29.72 6.50
C VAL A 184 0.90 28.78 7.30
N GLY A 185 2.15 28.70 6.87
CA GLY A 185 3.15 27.77 7.39
C GLY A 185 3.26 26.52 6.52
N LEU A 186 4.40 26.34 5.85
CA LEU A 186 4.72 25.19 5.00
C LEU A 186 5.83 24.33 5.63
N GLY A 187 5.71 24.08 6.93
CA GLY A 187 6.47 23.05 7.63
C GLY A 187 5.91 21.65 7.30
N GLU A 188 6.20 20.65 8.14
CA GLU A 188 5.75 19.27 7.96
C GLU A 188 4.22 19.17 7.82
N THR A 189 3.48 19.73 8.80
CA THR A 189 2.01 19.74 8.80
C THR A 189 1.43 20.50 7.62
N GLY A 190 1.96 21.70 7.31
CA GLY A 190 1.47 22.53 6.22
C GLY A 190 1.74 21.93 4.84
N SER A 191 2.86 21.26 4.64
CA SER A 191 3.18 20.54 3.41
C SER A 191 2.27 19.32 3.23
N LEU A 192 1.88 18.64 4.32
CA LEU A 192 0.92 17.55 4.27
C LEU A 192 -0.49 18.08 3.97
N MET A 193 -0.89 19.21 4.59
CA MET A 193 -2.15 19.88 4.26
C MET A 193 -2.21 20.29 2.78
N LEU A 194 -1.10 20.83 2.23
CA LEU A 194 -1.03 21.18 0.81
C LEU A 194 -1.30 19.96 -0.08
N LYS A 195 -0.74 18.79 0.24
CA LYS A 195 -1.01 17.55 -0.51
C LYS A 195 -2.49 17.18 -0.52
N TYR A 196 -3.19 17.33 0.60
CA TYR A 196 -4.62 17.06 0.66
C TYR A 196 -5.47 18.12 -0.07
N VAL A 197 -5.08 19.39 0.03
CA VAL A 197 -5.82 20.49 -0.59
C VAL A 197 -5.71 20.47 -2.11
N GLN A 198 -4.53 20.20 -2.67
CA GLN A 198 -4.31 20.19 -4.12
C GLN A 198 -5.07 19.08 -4.86
N GLU A 199 -5.50 18.03 -4.15
CA GLU A 199 -6.37 16.99 -4.71
C GLU A 199 -7.83 17.50 -4.94
N ASN A 200 -8.19 18.65 -4.35
CA ASN A 200 -9.56 19.14 -4.31
C ASN A 200 -9.73 20.52 -4.97
N THR A 201 -8.70 21.35 -5.05
CA THR A 201 -8.72 22.68 -5.67
C THR A 201 -7.36 23.09 -6.21
N THR A 202 -7.37 23.93 -7.24
CA THR A 202 -6.16 24.59 -7.78
C THR A 202 -6.00 26.03 -7.31
N LYS A 203 -7.01 26.59 -6.59
CA LYS A 203 -7.01 27.98 -6.09
C LYS A 203 -6.35 28.06 -4.71
N ILE A 204 -5.02 27.81 -4.66
CA ILE A 204 -4.27 27.70 -3.43
C ILE A 204 -3.30 28.87 -3.32
N TYR A 205 -3.36 29.57 -2.19
CA TYR A 205 -2.36 30.53 -1.75
C TYR A 205 -1.60 29.95 -0.58
N ALA A 206 -0.32 30.24 -0.46
CA ALA A 206 0.40 29.89 0.76
C ALA A 206 1.46 30.92 1.12
N SER A 207 1.69 31.05 2.43
CA SER A 207 2.80 31.85 2.96
C SER A 207 3.60 31.03 3.98
N SER A 208 4.87 31.39 4.09
CA SER A 208 5.77 30.86 5.11
C SER A 208 6.64 31.99 5.63
N LYS A 209 7.12 31.89 6.90
CA LYS A 209 8.05 32.85 7.47
C LYS A 209 9.29 33.04 6.58
N THR A 210 9.78 31.97 5.97
CA THR A 210 10.81 32.00 4.93
C THR A 210 10.11 31.88 3.58
N PHE A 211 10.05 32.97 2.80
CA PHE A 211 9.33 33.02 1.53
C PHE A 211 9.76 31.93 0.54
N ALA A 212 11.06 31.63 0.48
CA ALA A 212 11.60 30.54 -0.35
C ALA A 212 10.96 29.16 -0.09
N ASN A 213 10.39 28.93 1.09
CA ASN A 213 9.65 27.68 1.35
C ASN A 213 8.30 27.63 0.64
N ALA A 214 7.67 28.76 0.36
CA ALA A 214 6.46 28.83 -0.44
C ALA A 214 6.80 28.79 -1.95
N GLU A 215 7.90 29.42 -2.35
CA GLU A 215 8.36 29.40 -3.76
C GLU A 215 8.68 28.01 -4.27
N LYS A 216 9.10 27.09 -3.44
CA LYS A 216 9.35 25.68 -3.83
C LYS A 216 8.12 24.97 -4.40
N PHE A 217 6.93 25.47 -4.14
CA PHE A 217 5.66 24.91 -4.58
C PHE A 217 4.91 25.84 -5.55
N ALA A 218 5.61 26.76 -6.21
CA ALA A 218 5.01 27.74 -7.10
C ALA A 218 4.34 27.15 -8.35
N ASP A 219 4.60 25.90 -8.64
CA ASP A 219 3.96 25.08 -9.68
C ASP A 219 2.53 24.64 -9.32
N VAL A 220 2.21 24.55 -8.02
CA VAL A 220 0.90 24.06 -7.52
C VAL A 220 0.15 25.08 -6.67
N LEU A 221 0.77 26.18 -6.26
CA LEU A 221 0.16 27.24 -5.45
C LEU A 221 0.69 28.63 -5.82
N THR A 222 -0.02 29.67 -5.40
CA THR A 222 0.44 31.06 -5.49
C THR A 222 1.16 31.43 -4.20
N PRO A 223 2.50 31.61 -4.21
CA PRO A 223 3.24 31.99 -3.02
C PRO A 223 2.96 33.45 -2.63
N VAL A 224 2.75 33.69 -1.34
CA VAL A 224 2.44 35.01 -0.77
C VAL A 224 3.47 35.35 0.31
N LYS A 225 4.00 36.59 0.29
CA LYS A 225 4.87 37.03 1.39
C LYS A 225 4.06 37.10 2.68
N PHE A 226 4.71 36.69 3.79
CA PHE A 226 4.03 36.62 5.09
C PHE A 226 3.45 37.98 5.53
N GLU A 227 4.11 39.08 5.21
CA GLU A 227 3.69 40.46 5.52
C GLU A 227 2.42 40.84 4.72
N GLU A 228 2.17 40.20 3.58
CA GLU A 228 1.03 40.46 2.70
C GLU A 228 -0.16 39.54 2.98
N ARG A 229 -0.09 38.68 4.01
CA ARG A 229 -1.10 37.66 4.33
C ARG A 229 -2.53 38.20 4.39
N TYR A 230 -2.71 39.38 4.93
CA TYR A 230 -4.02 40.01 5.06
C TYR A 230 -4.67 40.42 3.71
N LYS A 231 -3.86 40.72 2.68
CA LYS A 231 -4.37 41.02 1.32
C LYS A 231 -5.05 39.81 0.69
N VAL A 232 -4.61 38.60 1.05
CA VAL A 232 -5.13 37.33 0.53
C VAL A 232 -6.24 36.81 1.43
N LEU A 233 -6.13 37.00 2.73
CA LEU A 233 -7.07 36.51 3.73
C LEU A 233 -8.52 36.91 3.43
N GLY A 234 -8.73 38.16 2.96
CA GLY A 234 -10.05 38.65 2.56
C GLY A 234 -10.69 37.89 1.39
N LYS A 235 -9.91 37.21 0.56
CA LYS A 235 -10.35 36.51 -0.65
C LYS A 235 -10.59 35.01 -0.43
N CYS A 236 -10.18 34.46 0.72
CA CYS A 236 -10.17 33.03 0.95
C CYS A 236 -11.45 32.52 1.61
N ASP A 237 -11.92 31.36 1.19
CA ASP A 237 -13.02 30.64 1.80
C ASP A 237 -12.53 29.81 2.99
N VAL A 238 -11.35 29.22 2.83
CA VAL A 238 -10.69 28.37 3.83
C VAL A 238 -9.32 28.92 4.17
N VAL A 239 -9.03 29.05 5.44
CA VAL A 239 -7.71 29.44 5.96
C VAL A 239 -7.18 28.32 6.86
N ILE A 240 -6.00 27.82 6.57
CA ILE A 240 -5.36 26.73 7.32
C ILE A 240 -4.06 27.26 7.89
N LEU A 241 -3.94 27.24 9.21
CA LEU A 241 -2.80 27.75 9.94
C LEU A 241 -1.97 26.59 10.50
N CYS A 242 -0.70 26.50 10.10
CA CYS A 242 0.22 25.41 10.42
C CYS A 242 1.58 25.94 10.87
N SER A 243 1.63 27.07 11.55
CA SER A 243 2.89 27.70 11.97
C SER A 243 3.23 27.39 13.42
N ALA A 244 4.50 27.33 13.75
CA ALA A 244 5.01 27.20 15.12
C ALA A 244 5.30 28.57 15.78
N CYS A 245 4.47 29.59 15.50
CA CYS A 245 4.61 30.90 16.11
C CYS A 245 4.05 30.92 17.55
N HIS A 246 4.71 31.67 18.45
CA HIS A 246 4.24 31.83 19.82
C HIS A 246 3.03 32.78 19.94
N ASP A 247 2.99 33.80 19.09
CA ASP A 247 1.91 34.78 19.09
C ASP A 247 0.92 34.49 17.96
N PRO A 248 -0.38 34.81 18.13
CA PRO A 248 -1.35 34.72 17.06
C PRO A 248 -0.92 35.55 15.85
N ILE A 249 -0.90 34.92 14.69
CA ILE A 249 -0.53 35.53 13.42
C ILE A 249 -1.75 36.12 12.69
N ILE A 250 -2.96 35.85 13.19
CA ILE A 250 -4.21 36.44 12.73
C ILE A 250 -5.03 36.83 13.94
N THR A 251 -5.26 38.16 14.07
CA THR A 251 -6.17 38.71 15.08
C THR A 251 -7.58 38.90 14.56
N LYS A 252 -8.56 39.01 15.45
CA LYS A 252 -9.97 39.21 15.09
C LYS A 252 -10.17 40.50 14.29
N ASP A 253 -9.57 41.58 14.75
CA ASP A 253 -9.71 42.93 14.15
C ASP A 253 -9.10 42.95 12.74
N GLU A 254 -7.92 42.43 12.56
CA GLU A 254 -7.26 42.35 11.25
C GLU A 254 -8.02 41.41 10.30
N PHE A 255 -8.62 40.29 10.79
CA PHE A 255 -9.46 39.42 9.99
C PHE A 255 -10.72 40.15 9.49
N ILE A 256 -11.36 40.92 10.36
CA ILE A 256 -12.53 41.73 10.00
C ILE A 256 -12.15 42.79 8.94
N LEU A 257 -11.04 43.50 9.15
CA LEU A 257 -10.53 44.51 8.20
C LEU A 257 -10.22 43.87 6.82
N ALA A 258 -9.52 42.73 6.81
CA ALA A 258 -9.19 42.01 5.59
C ALA A 258 -10.45 41.55 4.83
N ARG A 259 -11.48 41.13 5.57
CA ARG A 259 -12.75 40.72 5.01
C ARG A 259 -13.49 41.88 4.31
N HIS A 260 -13.44 43.07 4.89
CA HIS A 260 -14.08 44.27 4.30
C HIS A 260 -13.33 44.76 3.05
N SER A 261 -12.00 44.76 3.09
CA SER A 261 -11.17 45.16 1.95
C SER A 261 -11.26 44.21 0.74
N GLY A 262 -11.63 42.95 0.97
CA GLY A 262 -11.89 41.95 -0.08
C GLY A 262 -13.33 41.92 -0.60
N ALA A 263 -14.26 42.66 0.03
CA ALA A 263 -15.69 42.58 -0.26
C ALA A 263 -16.10 43.28 -1.58
N GLU A 264 -15.28 44.15 -2.17
CA GLU A 264 -15.55 44.74 -3.49
C GLU A 264 -15.67 43.74 -4.63
N GLN A 265 -15.27 42.48 -4.39
CA GLN A 265 -15.34 41.38 -5.37
C GLN A 265 -16.28 40.22 -4.97
N ARG A 266 -16.94 40.26 -3.81
CA ARG A 266 -17.87 39.20 -3.34
C ARG A 266 -19.14 39.78 -2.75
N GLU A 267 -20.27 39.32 -3.26
CA GLU A 267 -21.61 39.90 -3.10
C GLU A 267 -22.21 39.91 -1.67
N THR A 268 -21.62 39.28 -0.64
CA THR A 268 -22.18 39.36 0.73
C THR A 268 -21.17 39.13 1.85
N ILE A 269 -21.34 39.90 2.93
CA ILE A 269 -20.65 39.72 4.23
C ILE A 269 -21.00 38.37 4.90
N GLU A 270 -22.03 37.69 4.43
CA GLU A 270 -22.53 36.40 4.97
C GLU A 270 -21.90 35.15 4.33
N SER A 271 -20.93 35.30 3.44
CA SER A 271 -20.26 34.13 2.84
C SER A 271 -19.59 33.28 3.92
N LYS A 272 -19.96 31.99 3.95
CA LYS A 272 -19.39 31.00 4.88
C LYS A 272 -17.88 30.93 4.71
N ARG A 273 -17.16 30.97 5.82
CA ARG A 273 -15.70 30.84 5.88
C ARG A 273 -15.29 29.84 6.93
N LEU A 274 -14.18 29.17 6.73
CA LEU A 274 -13.61 28.22 7.67
C LEU A 274 -12.16 28.59 7.99
N VAL A 275 -11.85 28.72 9.25
CA VAL A 275 -10.47 28.87 9.77
C VAL A 275 -10.13 27.58 10.52
N VAL A 276 -9.10 26.88 10.08
CA VAL A 276 -8.57 25.68 10.71
C VAL A 276 -7.21 26.00 11.28
N ASP A 277 -7.10 26.03 12.58
CA ASP A 277 -5.86 26.35 13.30
C ASP A 277 -5.22 25.07 13.85
N LEU A 278 -4.16 24.63 13.19
CA LEU A 278 -3.33 23.48 13.56
C LEU A 278 -2.05 23.91 14.32
N GLY A 279 -1.95 25.19 14.66
CA GLY A 279 -0.83 25.73 15.42
C GLY A 279 -0.90 25.36 16.90
N SER A 280 0.25 25.06 17.49
CA SER A 280 0.43 24.92 18.93
C SER A 280 1.73 25.65 19.33
N PRO A 281 1.59 26.82 19.97
CA PRO A 281 0.37 27.58 20.35
C PRO A 281 -0.51 28.01 19.19
N ARG A 282 -1.75 28.42 19.49
CA ARG A 282 -2.73 28.84 18.49
C ARG A 282 -2.22 29.97 17.62
N ASN A 283 -2.42 29.84 16.32
CA ASN A 283 -1.99 30.84 15.34
C ASN A 283 -3.05 31.94 15.06
N ALA A 284 -4.29 31.71 15.51
CA ALA A 284 -5.36 32.70 15.42
C ALA A 284 -6.04 32.93 16.77
N GLU A 285 -6.57 34.14 16.97
CA GLU A 285 -7.42 34.41 18.12
C GLU A 285 -8.73 33.61 18.04
N ALA A 286 -9.06 32.89 19.12
CA ALA A 286 -10.28 32.06 19.16
C ALA A 286 -11.57 32.87 18.91
N SER A 287 -11.56 34.16 19.27
CA SER A 287 -12.66 35.11 19.04
C SER A 287 -13.03 35.31 17.54
N ILE A 288 -12.19 34.87 16.61
CA ILE A 288 -12.52 34.84 15.17
C ILE A 288 -13.77 33.99 14.92
N GLY A 289 -13.99 32.91 15.68
CA GLY A 289 -15.19 32.06 15.60
C GLY A 289 -16.50 32.76 15.99
N GLU A 290 -16.43 33.92 16.64
CA GLU A 290 -17.61 34.76 16.98
C GLU A 290 -18.07 35.64 15.82
N ILE A 291 -17.28 35.75 14.75
CA ILE A 291 -17.60 36.56 13.58
C ILE A 291 -18.73 35.86 12.77
N PRO A 292 -19.83 36.55 12.45
CA PRO A 292 -20.90 35.97 11.67
C PRO A 292 -20.41 35.35 10.35
N GLY A 293 -20.81 34.09 10.09
CA GLY A 293 -20.42 33.35 8.90
C GLY A 293 -19.01 32.73 8.95
N VAL A 294 -18.28 32.87 10.05
CA VAL A 294 -16.95 32.24 10.24
C VAL A 294 -17.05 31.05 11.19
N GLN A 295 -16.63 29.89 10.72
CA GLN A 295 -16.41 28.72 11.57
C GLN A 295 -14.92 28.66 11.92
N TYR A 296 -14.59 28.50 13.19
CA TYR A 296 -13.24 28.32 13.69
C TYR A 296 -13.07 26.92 14.29
N VAL A 297 -12.06 26.20 13.86
CA VAL A 297 -11.73 24.85 14.37
C VAL A 297 -10.25 24.86 14.75
N CYS A 298 -9.95 24.52 15.96
CA CYS A 298 -8.57 24.45 16.44
C CYS A 298 -8.08 23.02 16.60
N ILE A 299 -6.77 22.87 16.84
CA ILE A 299 -6.14 21.56 17.04
C ILE A 299 -6.77 20.82 18.23
N ASP A 300 -7.14 21.51 19.32
CA ASP A 300 -7.77 20.90 20.51
C ASP A 300 -9.10 20.23 20.16
N ASP A 301 -9.88 20.79 19.22
CA ASP A 301 -11.15 20.21 18.79
C ASP A 301 -10.93 18.95 17.97
N LEU A 302 -9.89 18.93 17.15
CA LEU A 302 -9.49 17.76 16.38
C LEU A 302 -8.89 16.67 17.29
N GLU A 303 -8.14 17.03 18.33
CA GLU A 303 -7.59 16.08 19.32
C GLU A 303 -8.68 15.38 20.12
N LYS A 304 -9.79 16.05 20.42
CA LYS A 304 -10.98 15.40 21.02
C LYS A 304 -11.53 14.31 20.08
N ILE A 305 -11.62 14.60 18.78
CA ILE A 305 -12.05 13.63 17.77
C ILE A 305 -11.05 12.48 17.68
N VAL A 306 -9.74 12.76 17.70
CA VAL A 306 -8.69 11.74 17.72
C VAL A 306 -8.82 10.82 18.93
N SER A 307 -9.06 11.40 20.12
CA SER A 307 -9.18 10.63 21.36
C SER A 307 -10.40 9.70 21.34
N GLU A 308 -11.53 10.19 20.86
CA GLU A 308 -12.74 9.37 20.69
C GLU A 308 -12.55 8.31 19.60
N ASN A 309 -11.97 8.69 18.47
CA ASN A 309 -11.65 7.74 17.41
C ASN A 309 -10.70 6.64 17.88
N ARG A 310 -9.70 6.96 18.71
CA ARG A 310 -8.82 5.93 19.30
C ARG A 310 -9.58 4.90 20.11
N ARG A 311 -10.54 5.35 20.93
CA ARG A 311 -11.38 4.46 21.72
C ARG A 311 -12.22 3.55 20.83
N LEU A 312 -12.95 4.12 19.89
CA LEU A 312 -13.78 3.38 18.94
C LEU A 312 -12.95 2.43 18.06
N ARG A 313 -11.75 2.83 17.68
CA ARG A 313 -10.82 1.99 16.92
C ARG A 313 -10.40 0.73 17.67
N MET A 314 -10.16 0.81 18.96
CA MET A 314 -9.83 -0.37 19.76
C MET A 314 -10.95 -1.41 19.73
N GLU A 315 -12.21 -0.96 19.66
CA GLU A 315 -13.37 -1.83 19.52
C GLU A 315 -13.43 -2.49 18.11
N GLU A 316 -13.13 -1.72 17.06
CA GLU A 316 -13.17 -2.19 15.66
C GLU A 316 -11.93 -3.00 15.25
N LEU A 317 -10.80 -2.83 15.93
CA LEU A 317 -9.55 -3.53 15.59
C LEU A 317 -9.70 -5.06 15.64
N GLY A 318 -10.45 -5.60 16.61
CA GLY A 318 -10.69 -7.04 16.72
C GLY A 318 -11.42 -7.61 15.51
N ALA A 319 -12.42 -6.89 15.00
CA ALA A 319 -13.16 -7.29 13.79
C ALA A 319 -12.25 -7.23 12.55
N ALA A 320 -11.47 -6.17 12.41
CA ALA A 320 -10.54 -6.02 11.29
C ALA A 320 -9.44 -7.08 11.30
N GLN A 321 -8.87 -7.39 12.46
CA GLN A 321 -7.86 -8.44 12.61
C GLN A 321 -8.41 -9.81 12.23
N LYS A 322 -9.68 -10.11 12.56
CA LYS A 322 -10.32 -11.35 12.15
C LYS A 322 -10.45 -11.45 10.63
N ILE A 323 -10.94 -10.40 9.97
CA ILE A 323 -11.04 -10.36 8.50
C ILE A 323 -9.66 -10.45 7.85
N LEU A 324 -8.66 -9.79 8.44
CA LEU A 324 -7.27 -9.86 7.96
C LEU A 324 -6.74 -11.30 8.05
N GLN A 325 -6.96 -11.98 9.18
CA GLN A 325 -6.53 -13.36 9.36
C GLN A 325 -7.21 -14.31 8.40
N GLU A 326 -8.53 -14.17 8.17
CA GLU A 326 -9.25 -14.93 7.14
C GLU A 326 -8.60 -14.76 5.76
N GLY A 327 -8.24 -13.54 5.37
CA GLY A 327 -7.59 -13.29 4.08
C GLY A 327 -6.18 -13.88 3.99
N ILE A 328 -5.43 -13.87 5.08
CA ILE A 328 -4.11 -14.51 5.18
C ILE A 328 -4.27 -16.02 5.02
N ASP A 329 -5.17 -16.63 5.79
CA ASP A 329 -5.41 -18.08 5.78
C ASP A 329 -5.86 -18.55 4.39
N ASP A 330 -6.75 -17.82 3.72
CA ASP A 330 -7.19 -18.08 2.35
C ASP A 330 -6.00 -18.09 1.36
N PHE A 331 -5.10 -17.12 1.49
CA PHE A 331 -3.91 -17.07 0.64
C PHE A 331 -2.95 -18.23 0.96
N LEU A 332 -2.64 -18.45 2.23
CA LEU A 332 -1.71 -19.51 2.66
C LEU A 332 -2.22 -20.90 2.31
N GLN A 333 -3.53 -21.15 2.42
CA GLN A 333 -4.14 -22.39 1.99
C GLN A 333 -3.95 -22.59 0.48
N TRP A 334 -4.25 -21.56 -0.33
CA TRP A 334 -4.02 -21.62 -1.77
C TRP A 334 -2.54 -21.83 -2.10
N TYR A 335 -1.65 -21.10 -1.41
CA TYR A 335 -0.21 -21.14 -1.60
C TYR A 335 0.35 -22.52 -1.29
N GLY A 336 -0.04 -23.13 -0.17
CA GLY A 336 0.34 -24.49 0.18
C GLY A 336 -0.20 -25.55 -0.80
N MET A 337 -1.45 -25.38 -1.29
CA MET A 337 -2.05 -26.30 -2.25
C MET A 337 -1.39 -26.23 -3.64
N ASP A 338 -0.91 -25.07 -4.08
CA ASP A 338 -0.17 -24.93 -5.35
C ASP A 338 1.18 -25.67 -5.26
N GLU A 339 1.86 -25.59 -4.12
CA GLU A 339 3.10 -26.35 -3.86
C GLU A 339 2.87 -27.85 -3.96
N ILE A 340 1.87 -28.35 -3.26
CA ILE A 340 1.47 -29.75 -3.25
C ILE A 340 1.10 -30.21 -4.67
N SER A 341 0.33 -29.43 -5.40
CA SER A 341 -0.08 -29.77 -6.77
C SER A 341 1.11 -29.92 -7.71
N LYS A 342 2.15 -29.10 -7.57
CA LYS A 342 3.38 -29.23 -8.37
C LYS A 342 4.20 -30.46 -7.99
N GLN A 343 4.34 -30.75 -6.68
CA GLN A 343 5.04 -31.96 -6.22
C GLN A 343 4.35 -33.23 -6.72
N ILE A 344 3.02 -33.27 -6.71
CA ILE A 344 2.25 -34.38 -7.28
C ILE A 344 2.44 -34.44 -8.80
N GLY A 345 2.57 -33.31 -9.49
CA GLY A 345 2.90 -33.28 -10.92
C GLY A 345 4.22 -33.97 -11.23
N VAL A 346 5.28 -33.65 -10.48
CA VAL A 346 6.60 -34.32 -10.59
C VAL A 346 6.49 -35.80 -10.32
N TYR A 347 5.74 -36.18 -9.30
CA TYR A 347 5.51 -37.59 -8.97
C TYR A 347 4.72 -38.33 -10.06
N ALA A 348 3.72 -37.67 -10.66
CA ALA A 348 2.98 -38.20 -11.78
C ALA A 348 3.86 -38.51 -13.00
N GLU A 349 4.80 -37.60 -13.30
CA GLU A 349 5.79 -37.83 -14.36
C GLU A 349 6.73 -39.01 -14.04
N GLN A 350 7.15 -39.17 -12.79
CA GLN A 350 7.94 -40.32 -12.34
C GLN A 350 7.15 -41.62 -12.47
N MET A 351 5.86 -41.65 -12.08
CA MET A 351 5.01 -42.80 -12.24
C MET A 351 4.86 -43.23 -13.72
N VAL A 352 4.67 -42.25 -14.60
CA VAL A 352 4.57 -42.53 -16.05
C VAL A 352 5.90 -43.09 -16.58
N ARG A 353 7.03 -42.53 -16.14
CA ARG A 353 8.35 -43.01 -16.54
C ARG A 353 8.58 -44.45 -16.07
N SER A 354 8.31 -44.76 -14.79
CA SER A 354 8.42 -46.12 -14.26
C SER A 354 7.49 -47.11 -14.97
N ALA A 355 6.25 -46.69 -15.29
CA ALA A 355 5.32 -47.53 -16.05
C ALA A 355 5.85 -47.87 -17.46
N ASN A 356 6.48 -46.87 -18.13
CA ASN A 356 7.07 -47.11 -19.44
C ASN A 356 8.29 -48.04 -19.36
N GLU A 357 9.15 -47.89 -18.35
CA GLU A 357 10.29 -48.77 -18.11
C GLU A 357 9.84 -50.23 -17.87
N GLU A 358 8.80 -50.46 -17.05
CA GLU A 358 8.24 -51.79 -16.80
C GLU A 358 7.57 -52.36 -18.04
N SER A 359 6.86 -51.52 -18.80
CA SER A 359 6.28 -51.92 -20.11
C SER A 359 7.39 -52.39 -21.07
N GLU A 360 8.51 -51.66 -21.16
CA GLU A 360 9.65 -52.06 -21.99
C GLU A 360 10.28 -53.39 -21.55
N LYS A 361 10.46 -53.59 -20.24
CA LYS A 361 10.99 -54.85 -19.68
C LYS A 361 10.08 -56.04 -20.06
N LEU A 362 8.75 -55.85 -19.93
CA LEU A 362 7.79 -56.88 -20.33
C LEU A 362 7.88 -57.19 -21.82
N LEU A 363 7.91 -56.16 -22.69
CA LEU A 363 8.01 -56.30 -24.13
C LEU A 363 9.30 -56.98 -24.59
N ARG A 364 10.43 -56.77 -23.88
CA ARG A 364 11.67 -57.48 -24.15
C ARG A 364 11.59 -59.00 -23.81
N SER A 365 10.75 -59.37 -22.85
CA SER A 365 10.53 -60.80 -22.52
C SER A 365 9.60 -61.50 -23.55
N MET A 366 8.97 -60.76 -24.44
CA MET A 366 8.03 -61.22 -25.46
C MET A 366 8.51 -60.83 -26.88
N PRO A 367 9.60 -61.41 -27.43
CA PRO A 367 10.17 -60.97 -28.69
C PRO A 367 9.26 -61.18 -29.89
N ASP A 368 8.43 -62.20 -29.86
CA ASP A 368 7.54 -62.59 -31.00
C ASP A 368 6.19 -61.84 -31.02
N LEU A 369 5.99 -60.85 -30.14
CA LEU A 369 4.74 -60.10 -30.07
C LEU A 369 4.59 -59.17 -31.28
N PRO A 370 3.41 -59.12 -31.96
CA PRO A 370 3.17 -58.19 -33.05
C PRO A 370 3.33 -56.75 -32.62
N GLU A 371 3.82 -55.90 -33.52
CA GLU A 371 4.11 -54.49 -33.24
C GLU A 371 2.85 -53.71 -32.77
N GLU A 372 1.69 -54.07 -33.26
CA GLU A 372 0.42 -53.46 -32.87
C GLU A 372 0.07 -53.79 -31.41
N ASP A 373 0.29 -55.00 -30.96
CA ASP A 373 0.05 -55.43 -29.57
C ASP A 373 1.09 -54.83 -28.62
N ARG A 374 2.35 -54.67 -29.07
CA ARG A 374 3.39 -53.97 -28.35
C ARG A 374 2.99 -52.50 -28.05
N LYS A 375 2.47 -51.81 -29.04
CA LYS A 375 1.95 -50.44 -28.87
C LYS A 375 0.77 -50.39 -27.91
N ARG A 376 -0.16 -51.31 -28.02
CA ARG A 376 -1.33 -51.42 -27.13
C ARG A 376 -0.89 -51.61 -25.67
N ILE A 377 0.06 -52.48 -25.40
CA ILE A 377 0.58 -52.69 -24.05
C ILE A 377 1.25 -51.41 -23.50
N SER A 378 2.14 -50.77 -24.26
CA SER A 378 2.78 -49.52 -23.82
C SER A 378 1.76 -48.43 -23.53
N MET A 379 0.77 -48.25 -24.42
CA MET A 379 -0.31 -47.26 -24.21
C MET A 379 -1.18 -47.59 -22.99
N MET A 380 -1.39 -48.86 -22.68
CA MET A 380 -2.17 -49.30 -21.52
C MET A 380 -1.43 -48.92 -20.21
N TYR A 381 -0.11 -49.20 -20.11
CA TYR A 381 0.70 -48.86 -18.97
C TYR A 381 0.75 -47.34 -18.75
N GLU A 382 1.01 -46.59 -19.80
CA GLU A 382 1.03 -45.12 -19.74
C GLU A 382 -0.34 -44.54 -19.31
N ARG A 383 -1.43 -45.01 -19.90
CA ARG A 383 -2.79 -44.59 -19.56
C ARG A 383 -3.16 -44.94 -18.12
N PHE A 384 -2.76 -46.13 -17.64
CA PHE A 384 -2.99 -46.53 -16.25
C PHE A 384 -2.24 -45.63 -15.28
N ALA A 385 -0.94 -45.37 -15.53
CA ALA A 385 -0.14 -44.46 -14.69
C ALA A 385 -0.72 -43.07 -14.66
N LYS A 386 -1.09 -42.49 -15.80
CA LYS A 386 -1.73 -41.16 -15.87
C LYS A 386 -3.07 -41.12 -15.13
N LYS A 387 -3.88 -42.18 -15.22
CA LYS A 387 -5.14 -42.25 -14.48
C LYS A 387 -4.91 -42.27 -12.98
N MET A 388 -4.00 -43.10 -12.50
CA MET A 388 -3.66 -43.18 -11.06
C MET A 388 -3.16 -41.82 -10.54
N ALA A 389 -2.27 -41.15 -11.27
CA ALA A 389 -1.78 -39.86 -10.91
C ALA A 389 -2.89 -38.81 -10.85
N ASN A 390 -3.80 -38.79 -11.82
CA ASN A 390 -4.93 -37.86 -11.85
C ASN A 390 -5.96 -38.12 -10.75
N ASP A 391 -6.27 -39.38 -10.46
CA ASP A 391 -7.18 -39.77 -9.37
C ASP A 391 -6.58 -39.30 -8.01
N TYR A 392 -5.26 -39.39 -7.89
CA TYR A 392 -4.53 -38.90 -6.71
C TYR A 392 -4.60 -37.38 -6.57
N LEU A 393 -4.29 -36.67 -7.65
CA LEU A 393 -4.42 -35.20 -7.72
C LEU A 393 -5.83 -34.72 -7.34
N TYR A 394 -6.85 -35.43 -7.84
CA TYR A 394 -8.24 -35.10 -7.53
C TYR A 394 -8.56 -35.30 -6.05
N LYS A 395 -8.16 -36.43 -5.45
CA LYS A 395 -8.36 -36.70 -4.02
C LYS A 395 -7.67 -35.68 -3.12
N VAL A 396 -6.45 -35.28 -3.47
CA VAL A 396 -5.69 -34.26 -2.74
C VAL A 396 -6.36 -32.89 -2.84
N LYS A 397 -6.80 -32.50 -4.04
CA LYS A 397 -7.51 -31.22 -4.24
C LYS A 397 -8.91 -31.18 -3.59
N SER A 398 -9.55 -32.33 -3.39
CA SER A 398 -10.85 -32.44 -2.74
C SER A 398 -10.77 -32.69 -1.23
N GLY A 399 -9.58 -32.98 -0.68
CA GLY A 399 -9.35 -33.20 0.74
C GLY A 399 -9.03 -31.87 1.46
N ASN A 400 -9.75 -31.60 2.55
CA ASN A 400 -9.64 -30.35 3.30
C ASN A 400 -8.43 -30.25 4.26
N ALA A 401 -7.39 -31.09 4.09
CA ALA A 401 -6.28 -31.10 5.04
C ALA A 401 -4.89 -31.08 4.36
N PRO A 402 -4.18 -29.92 4.37
CA PRO A 402 -2.81 -29.81 3.87
C PRO A 402 -1.82 -30.75 4.58
N GLU A 403 -2.02 -31.07 5.87
CA GLU A 403 -1.12 -31.93 6.64
C GLU A 403 -1.12 -33.38 6.20
N ASP A 404 -2.29 -33.95 5.85
CA ASP A 404 -2.38 -35.32 5.36
C ASP A 404 -1.60 -35.53 4.06
N VAL A 405 -1.49 -34.49 3.26
CA VAL A 405 -0.73 -34.54 2.01
C VAL A 405 0.78 -34.43 2.25
N LYS A 406 1.24 -33.63 3.20
CA LYS A 406 2.66 -33.57 3.61
C LYS A 406 3.12 -34.91 4.15
N VAL A 407 2.30 -35.58 4.97
CA VAL A 407 2.55 -36.93 5.47
C VAL A 407 2.63 -37.94 4.31
N PHE A 408 1.74 -37.84 3.34
CA PHE A 408 1.73 -38.70 2.16
C PHE A 408 3.01 -38.53 1.31
N LEU A 409 3.42 -37.28 1.04
CA LEU A 409 4.64 -36.97 0.28
C LEU A 409 5.91 -37.48 1.00
N LYS A 410 5.97 -37.40 2.35
CA LYS A 410 7.04 -38.04 3.14
C LYS A 410 7.06 -39.56 3.00
N CYS A 411 5.90 -40.21 2.97
CA CYS A 411 5.79 -41.67 2.77
C CYS A 411 6.24 -42.11 1.36
N LEU A 412 6.22 -41.20 0.38
CA LEU A 412 6.65 -41.48 -0.99
C LEU A 412 8.14 -41.26 -1.27
N GLY A 413 8.94 -40.98 -0.24
CA GLY A 413 10.40 -40.85 -0.35
C GLY A 413 10.90 -39.48 -0.77
N GLY A 414 10.08 -38.43 -0.63
CA GLY A 414 10.52 -37.04 -0.70
C GLY A 414 11.39 -36.73 0.54
N SER A 415 12.68 -36.50 0.33
CA SER A 415 13.57 -35.98 1.35
C SER A 415 13.05 -34.64 1.89
N ASP A 416 13.06 -34.52 3.22
CA ASP A 416 12.77 -33.36 4.07
C ASP A 416 12.29 -32.07 3.38
N VAL A 417 11.01 -31.78 3.54
CA VAL A 417 10.42 -30.46 3.34
C VAL A 417 10.05 -29.88 4.71
#